data_69de8bca4b44570253abbb750cb74295
#
_entry.id   69de8bca4b44570253abbb750cb74295
#
_cell.length_a   1.000
_cell.length_b   1.000
_cell.length_c   1.000
_cell.angle_alpha   90.00
_cell.angle_beta   90.00
_cell.angle_gamma   90.00
#
_symmetry.space_group_name_H-M   'P 1'
#
loop_
_entity.id
_entity.type
_entity.pdbx_description
1 polymer ?
#
loop_
_entity_poly.entity_id
_entity_poly.type
_entity_poly.pdbx_seq_one_letter_code
_entity_poly.pdbx_strand_id
1 'polypeptide(L)'
;MAEIYRLRNKFKHYEWGSQTLIPEFLGVENKKSVPYAEMWMGNNKGAPSQVCLKGDRDSGVLEDLIKISGELPFLFKLLAVEKPLSIQAHPNMEQARTGFKKEEESMLSMSAPTRNYKDDNHKPEIFCALSPVTLMAGFKESEKILESFNELLNVLPLLYEILEPALGMLKTGTLSQFFRMLFNISRLEQEYLCSFIREIDEEEIERTSHIISAAQWELIKKFARLYPSDPAILSPFYLNCVNLMPQQAVYIPAGVLHAYLSGFGLEVMANSDNVLRGGLTPKHVDIGELMNVLQFVPFIPEIITPPDGASSFCYNTPCREFLLFYVSGTQTFKKEGPAICIVIEGELKTGSLIFKKGDSFFIAKGGAAVSFEGNYALYAACPGE
;
A
#
# COMPACT_ATOMS: atom_id res chain seq x y z
N MET A 1 -22.74 -27.81 0.00
CA MET A 1 -21.61 -27.33 -0.84
C MET A 1 -21.48 -25.84 -0.57
N ALA A 2 -20.26 -25.30 -0.56
CA ALA A 2 -20.08 -23.86 -0.44
C ALA A 2 -20.66 -23.15 -1.68
N GLU A 3 -21.33 -22.03 -1.48
CA GLU A 3 -21.83 -21.22 -2.57
C GLU A 3 -20.68 -20.35 -3.10
N ILE A 4 -20.45 -20.43 -4.41
CA ILE A 4 -19.34 -19.74 -5.09
C ILE A 4 -19.94 -18.83 -6.16
N TYR A 5 -19.56 -17.55 -6.11
CA TYR A 5 -20.05 -16.51 -7.00
C TYR A 5 -18.89 -15.83 -7.74
N ARG A 6 -18.96 -15.76 -9.07
CA ARG A 6 -18.02 -14.97 -9.87
C ARG A 6 -18.22 -13.48 -9.55
N LEU A 7 -17.09 -12.76 -9.40
CA LEU A 7 -17.11 -11.33 -9.12
C LEU A 7 -16.95 -10.50 -10.41
N ARG A 8 -17.60 -9.36 -10.41
CA ARG A 8 -17.37 -8.24 -11.32
C ARG A 8 -16.91 -7.04 -10.51
N ASN A 9 -15.65 -6.68 -10.68
CA ASN A 9 -14.95 -5.68 -9.85
C ASN A 9 -14.97 -4.30 -10.47
N LYS A 10 -14.69 -3.28 -9.63
CA LYS A 10 -14.53 -1.89 -10.04
C LYS A 10 -13.07 -1.52 -10.15
N PHE A 11 -12.74 -0.67 -11.12
CA PHE A 11 -11.40 -0.12 -11.30
C PHE A 11 -11.32 1.31 -10.81
N LYS A 12 -10.15 1.70 -10.30
CA LYS A 12 -9.77 3.07 -10.01
C LYS A 12 -8.69 3.51 -10.98
N HIS A 13 -8.90 4.68 -11.59
CA HIS A 13 -8.05 5.24 -12.65
C HIS A 13 -7.26 6.44 -12.13
N TYR A 14 -6.56 6.26 -11.01
CA TYR A 14 -5.71 7.30 -10.47
C TYR A 14 -4.49 7.51 -11.37
N GLU A 15 -4.00 8.75 -11.47
CA GLU A 15 -2.90 9.17 -12.36
C GLU A 15 -1.56 8.46 -12.09
N TRP A 16 -1.38 7.91 -10.90
CA TRP A 16 -0.19 7.14 -10.54
C TRP A 16 -0.23 5.69 -11.01
N GLY A 17 -1.38 5.22 -11.50
CA GLY A 17 -1.57 3.84 -11.92
C GLY A 17 -0.87 3.50 -13.23
N SER A 18 -0.50 2.22 -13.39
CA SER A 18 0.07 1.70 -14.63
C SER A 18 -0.99 1.58 -15.73
N GLN A 19 -0.60 1.85 -16.97
CA GLN A 19 -1.45 1.65 -18.13
C GLN A 19 -1.43 0.22 -18.64
N THR A 20 -0.49 -0.61 -18.20
CA THR A 20 -0.22 -1.94 -18.75
C THR A 20 -0.43 -3.06 -17.75
N LEU A 21 0.03 -2.95 -16.50
CA LEU A 21 0.13 -4.07 -15.56
C LEU A 21 -1.20 -4.78 -15.27
N ILE A 22 -2.27 -4.05 -14.87
CA ILE A 22 -3.58 -4.67 -14.66
C ILE A 22 -4.22 -5.12 -15.98
N PRO A 23 -4.23 -4.33 -17.08
CA PRO A 23 -4.73 -4.79 -18.37
C PRO A 23 -4.06 -6.08 -18.88
N GLU A 24 -2.73 -6.17 -18.86
CA GLU A 24 -1.97 -7.37 -19.24
C GLU A 24 -2.28 -8.56 -18.34
N PHE A 25 -2.36 -8.33 -17.03
CA PHE A 25 -2.74 -9.36 -16.07
C PHE A 25 -4.12 -9.96 -16.38
N LEU A 26 -5.09 -9.11 -16.74
CA LEU A 26 -6.47 -9.50 -17.06
C LEU A 26 -6.64 -9.97 -18.51
N GLY A 27 -5.61 -9.85 -19.36
CA GLY A 27 -5.69 -10.18 -20.79
C GLY A 27 -6.64 -9.25 -21.56
N VAL A 28 -6.76 -7.99 -21.15
CA VAL A 28 -7.62 -6.98 -21.80
C VAL A 28 -6.80 -5.88 -22.43
N GLU A 29 -7.26 -5.37 -23.57
CA GLU A 29 -6.61 -4.27 -24.28
C GLU A 29 -6.99 -2.91 -23.67
N ASN A 30 -6.00 -2.09 -23.32
CA ASN A 30 -6.20 -0.73 -22.84
C ASN A 30 -6.20 0.28 -24.00
N LYS A 31 -7.23 0.24 -24.88
CA LYS A 31 -7.36 1.09 -26.07
C LYS A 31 -7.31 2.60 -25.82
N LYS A 32 -7.65 3.02 -24.62
CA LYS A 32 -7.72 4.45 -24.25
C LYS A 32 -6.48 4.95 -23.53
N SER A 33 -5.49 4.08 -23.28
CA SER A 33 -4.27 4.39 -22.53
C SER A 33 -4.56 5.07 -21.18
N VAL A 34 -5.65 4.68 -20.51
CA VAL A 34 -6.00 5.20 -19.18
C VAL A 34 -5.21 4.45 -18.11
N PRO A 35 -4.79 5.10 -17.01
CA PRO A 35 -4.20 4.39 -15.89
C PRO A 35 -5.18 3.40 -15.27
N TYR A 36 -4.72 2.19 -14.98
CA TYR A 36 -5.40 1.20 -14.14
C TYR A 36 -4.61 1.08 -12.85
N ALA A 37 -4.97 1.92 -11.88
CA ALA A 37 -4.25 1.99 -10.61
C ALA A 37 -4.61 0.85 -9.67
N GLU A 38 -5.92 0.58 -9.52
CA GLU A 38 -6.43 -0.44 -8.61
C GLU A 38 -7.63 -1.18 -9.21
N MET A 39 -7.78 -2.46 -8.84
CA MET A 39 -9.02 -3.21 -8.99
C MET A 39 -9.50 -3.64 -7.60
N TRP A 40 -10.68 -3.19 -7.19
CA TRP A 40 -11.25 -3.45 -5.87
C TRP A 40 -12.13 -4.68 -5.87
N MET A 41 -11.84 -5.60 -4.96
CA MET A 41 -12.56 -6.84 -4.72
C MET A 41 -13.10 -6.82 -3.29
N GLY A 42 -14.40 -6.62 -3.11
CA GLY A 42 -15.01 -6.51 -1.80
C GLY A 42 -16.29 -5.69 -1.81
N ASN A 43 -16.75 -5.33 -0.65
CA ASN A 43 -18.00 -4.60 -0.46
C ASN A 43 -17.80 -3.18 0.09
N ASN A 44 -16.59 -2.60 -0.09
CA ASN A 44 -16.33 -1.20 0.28
C ASN A 44 -17.31 -0.26 -0.43
N LYS A 45 -17.90 0.66 0.32
CA LYS A 45 -18.94 1.60 -0.16
C LYS A 45 -18.47 2.44 -1.36
N GLY A 46 -17.16 2.72 -1.47
CA GLY A 46 -16.59 3.51 -2.56
C GLY A 46 -16.55 2.80 -3.91
N ALA A 47 -16.54 1.45 -3.96
CA ALA A 47 -16.55 0.66 -5.18
C ALA A 47 -16.88 -0.82 -4.90
N PRO A 48 -18.14 -1.16 -4.54
CA PRO A 48 -18.50 -2.54 -4.23
C PRO A 48 -18.41 -3.42 -5.47
N SER A 49 -17.92 -4.65 -5.28
CA SER A 49 -18.00 -5.71 -6.29
C SER A 49 -19.43 -6.17 -6.46
N GLN A 50 -19.76 -6.64 -7.66
CA GLN A 50 -21.01 -7.28 -7.97
C GLN A 50 -20.82 -8.78 -8.15
N VAL A 51 -21.82 -9.57 -7.80
CA VAL A 51 -21.85 -11.03 -7.99
C VAL A 51 -22.77 -11.42 -9.13
N CYS A 52 -22.35 -12.41 -9.92
CA CYS A 52 -23.17 -13.01 -10.97
C CYS A 52 -23.97 -14.16 -10.38
N LEU A 53 -25.30 -14.05 -10.32
CA LEU A 53 -26.22 -15.05 -9.73
C LEU A 53 -26.45 -16.27 -10.63
N LYS A 54 -26.15 -16.18 -11.92
CA LYS A 54 -26.25 -17.29 -12.88
C LYS A 54 -24.95 -17.42 -13.64
N GLY A 55 -24.06 -18.25 -13.16
CA GLY A 55 -22.89 -18.92 -13.71
C GLY A 55 -22.10 -18.36 -14.90
N ASP A 56 -22.60 -17.41 -15.67
CA ASP A 56 -21.97 -16.95 -16.90
C ASP A 56 -21.66 -15.43 -16.83
N ARG A 57 -20.52 -15.04 -17.42
CA ARG A 57 -19.98 -13.67 -17.36
C ARG A 57 -20.94 -12.62 -17.93
N ASP A 58 -21.77 -12.97 -18.89
CA ASP A 58 -22.46 -11.99 -19.73
C ASP A 58 -24.01 -12.01 -19.64
N SER A 59 -24.62 -12.94 -18.94
CA SER A 59 -26.09 -13.13 -18.95
C SER A 59 -26.77 -13.19 -17.58
N GLY A 60 -26.04 -12.98 -16.49
CA GLY A 60 -26.56 -13.09 -15.12
C GLY A 60 -27.10 -11.78 -14.56
N VAL A 61 -28.10 -11.88 -13.66
CA VAL A 61 -28.50 -10.76 -12.80
C VAL A 61 -27.33 -10.43 -11.87
N LEU A 62 -26.88 -9.17 -11.90
CA LEU A 62 -25.83 -8.69 -11.02
C LEU A 62 -26.45 -8.15 -9.74
N GLU A 63 -25.93 -8.58 -8.60
CA GLU A 63 -26.24 -8.00 -7.30
C GLU A 63 -24.99 -7.51 -6.62
N ASP A 64 -25.11 -6.51 -5.75
CA ASP A 64 -23.99 -6.05 -4.95
C ASP A 64 -23.57 -7.13 -3.95
N LEU A 65 -22.27 -7.36 -3.85
CA LEU A 65 -21.69 -8.40 -3.01
C LEU A 65 -22.20 -8.31 -1.56
N ILE A 66 -22.40 -7.11 -1.04
CA ILE A 66 -22.84 -6.88 0.35
C ILE A 66 -24.17 -7.56 0.69
N LYS A 67 -25.05 -7.75 -0.29
CA LYS A 67 -26.34 -8.43 -0.08
C LYS A 67 -26.19 -9.91 0.23
N ILE A 68 -25.08 -10.51 -0.24
CA ILE A 68 -24.80 -11.94 -0.05
C ILE A 68 -23.80 -12.16 1.09
N SER A 69 -22.76 -11.31 1.17
CA SER A 69 -21.68 -11.46 2.15
C SER A 69 -22.01 -10.86 3.52
N GLY A 70 -22.95 -9.90 3.60
CA GLY A 70 -22.94 -8.95 4.68
C GLY A 70 -21.71 -8.04 4.62
N GLU A 71 -21.39 -7.34 5.70
CA GLU A 71 -20.18 -6.53 5.77
C GLU A 71 -18.94 -7.43 5.90
N LEU A 72 -17.96 -7.21 4.99
CA LEU A 72 -16.65 -7.82 5.07
C LEU A 72 -15.72 -6.90 5.85
N PRO A 73 -14.93 -7.42 6.79
CA PRO A 73 -14.03 -6.57 7.60
C PRO A 73 -12.81 -6.10 6.83
N PHE A 74 -12.64 -6.53 5.58
CA PHE A 74 -11.48 -6.21 4.74
C PHE A 74 -11.87 -5.77 3.33
N LEU A 75 -10.94 -5.09 2.68
CA LEU A 75 -10.94 -4.83 1.25
C LEU A 75 -9.71 -5.50 0.63
N PHE A 76 -9.92 -6.21 -0.48
CA PHE A 76 -8.89 -6.87 -1.25
C PHE A 76 -8.72 -6.16 -2.60
N LYS A 77 -7.46 -5.90 -3.02
CA LYS A 77 -7.19 -5.14 -4.25
C LYS A 77 -6.06 -5.74 -5.06
N LEU A 78 -6.10 -5.54 -6.38
CA LEU A 78 -4.89 -5.43 -7.19
C LEU A 78 -4.43 -3.96 -7.16
N LEU A 79 -3.13 -3.75 -7.01
CA LEU A 79 -2.49 -2.44 -6.99
C LEU A 79 -1.36 -2.42 -8.03
N ALA A 80 -1.41 -1.46 -8.98
CA ALA A 80 -0.43 -1.33 -10.07
C ALA A 80 0.18 0.07 -10.07
N VAL A 81 1.40 0.17 -9.56
CA VAL A 81 2.10 1.43 -9.28
C VAL A 81 3.10 1.74 -10.38
N GLU A 82 2.86 2.80 -11.15
CA GLU A 82 3.77 3.36 -12.15
C GLU A 82 4.53 4.57 -11.60
N LYS A 83 3.82 5.44 -10.86
CA LYS A 83 4.40 6.61 -10.19
C LYS A 83 4.29 6.42 -8.68
N PRO A 84 5.27 6.91 -7.90
CA PRO A 84 5.23 6.82 -6.46
C PRO A 84 3.92 7.34 -5.86
N LEU A 85 3.34 6.57 -4.94
CA LEU A 85 2.23 7.03 -4.12
C LEU A 85 2.74 8.02 -3.07
N SER A 86 1.82 8.85 -2.55
CA SER A 86 2.15 9.71 -1.40
C SER A 86 2.59 8.86 -0.21
N ILE A 87 3.52 9.40 0.58
CA ILE A 87 3.81 8.85 1.90
C ILE A 87 2.57 9.00 2.76
N GLN A 88 2.22 7.96 3.49
CA GLN A 88 1.02 7.92 4.32
C GLN A 88 1.22 7.09 5.57
N ALA A 89 0.37 7.35 6.55
CA ALA A 89 0.17 6.50 7.72
C ALA A 89 -1.32 6.39 8.03
N HIS A 90 -1.67 5.35 8.76
CA HIS A 90 -3.05 5.07 9.15
C HIS A 90 -3.20 5.08 10.67
N PRO A 91 -4.33 5.61 11.19
CA PRO A 91 -4.57 5.64 12.62
C PRO A 91 -4.80 4.22 13.17
N ASN A 92 -4.50 4.01 14.45
CA ASN A 92 -4.99 2.86 15.17
C ASN A 92 -6.50 3.04 15.50
N MET A 93 -7.14 2.01 16.07
CA MET A 93 -8.57 2.00 16.33
C MET A 93 -9.03 3.14 17.24
N GLU A 94 -8.29 3.46 18.29
CA GLU A 94 -8.61 4.54 19.22
C GLU A 94 -8.47 5.91 18.57
N GLN A 95 -7.38 6.12 17.83
CA GLN A 95 -7.11 7.35 17.09
C GLN A 95 -8.18 7.57 16.00
N ALA A 96 -8.57 6.49 15.26
CA ALA A 96 -9.60 6.57 14.24
C ALA A 96 -10.95 7.02 14.82
N ARG A 97 -11.40 6.37 15.90
CA ARG A 97 -12.66 6.72 16.58
C ARG A 97 -12.66 8.14 17.12
N THR A 98 -11.57 8.52 17.78
CA THR A 98 -11.44 9.86 18.36
C THR A 98 -11.38 10.94 17.28
N GLY A 99 -10.57 10.74 16.25
CA GLY A 99 -10.41 11.67 15.14
C GLY A 99 -11.69 11.82 14.32
N PHE A 100 -12.33 10.70 13.96
CA PHE A 100 -13.60 10.70 13.24
C PHE A 100 -14.68 11.48 14.02
N LYS A 101 -14.85 11.17 15.31
CA LYS A 101 -15.81 11.87 16.16
C LYS A 101 -15.53 13.39 16.23
N LYS A 102 -14.27 13.80 16.39
CA LYS A 102 -13.86 15.21 16.42
C LYS A 102 -14.18 15.93 15.10
N GLU A 103 -13.93 15.29 13.95
CA GLU A 103 -14.24 15.87 12.64
C GLU A 103 -15.74 15.93 12.36
N GLU A 104 -16.54 14.96 12.84
CA GLU A 104 -18.01 15.00 12.81
C GLU A 104 -18.57 16.15 13.68
N GLU A 105 -18.08 16.29 14.90
CA GLU A 105 -18.48 17.38 15.82
C GLU A 105 -18.13 18.77 15.26
N SER A 106 -17.05 18.87 14.49
CA SER A 106 -16.67 20.12 13.79
C SER A 106 -17.48 20.37 12.51
N MET A 107 -18.39 19.48 12.13
CA MET A 107 -19.19 19.52 10.90
C MET A 107 -18.34 19.58 9.63
N LEU A 108 -17.12 19.04 9.66
CA LEU A 108 -16.25 18.98 8.48
C LEU A 108 -16.84 18.02 7.45
N SER A 109 -17.08 18.50 6.23
CA SER A 109 -17.66 17.67 5.16
C SER A 109 -16.83 16.40 4.89
N MET A 110 -17.50 15.27 4.66
CA MET A 110 -16.85 14.01 4.26
C MET A 110 -16.01 14.15 2.98
N SER A 111 -16.35 15.09 2.11
CA SER A 111 -15.62 15.38 0.87
C SER A 111 -14.57 16.50 1.02
N ALA A 112 -14.42 17.10 2.21
CA ALA A 112 -13.44 18.17 2.40
C ALA A 112 -12.02 17.66 2.14
N PRO A 113 -11.20 18.40 1.37
CA PRO A 113 -9.81 17.99 1.09
C PRO A 113 -8.94 17.88 2.35
N THR A 114 -9.32 18.60 3.41
CA THR A 114 -8.63 18.64 4.72
C THR A 114 -9.12 17.59 5.69
N ARG A 115 -10.13 16.76 5.32
CA ARG A 115 -10.63 15.70 6.19
C ARG A 115 -9.66 14.53 6.22
N ASN A 116 -9.18 14.18 7.42
CA ASN A 116 -8.26 13.07 7.67
C ASN A 116 -9.00 11.75 7.91
N TYR A 117 -10.15 11.80 8.62
CA TYR A 117 -10.89 10.61 9.06
C TYR A 117 -12.19 10.45 8.28
N LYS A 118 -12.25 9.41 7.42
CA LYS A 118 -13.42 9.06 6.59
C LYS A 118 -14.37 8.09 7.29
N ASP A 119 -13.85 7.36 8.26
CA ASP A 119 -14.56 6.38 9.07
C ASP A 119 -13.87 6.26 10.45
N ASP A 120 -14.48 5.48 11.35
CA ASP A 120 -14.00 5.26 12.72
C ASP A 120 -13.15 4.00 12.87
N ASN A 121 -12.65 3.44 11.75
CA ASN A 121 -11.91 2.19 11.72
C ASN A 121 -10.40 2.42 11.51
N HIS A 122 -9.59 1.51 12.01
CA HIS A 122 -8.15 1.46 11.72
C HIS A 122 -7.90 0.83 10.34
N LYS A 123 -6.65 0.96 9.85
CA LYS A 123 -6.32 0.46 8.51
C LYS A 123 -4.96 -0.23 8.46
N PRO A 124 -4.77 -1.37 9.15
CA PRO A 124 -3.63 -2.23 8.89
C PRO A 124 -3.72 -2.81 7.47
N GLU A 125 -2.57 -3.04 6.86
CA GLU A 125 -2.46 -3.51 5.48
C GLU A 125 -1.43 -4.64 5.37
N ILE A 126 -1.65 -5.57 4.43
CA ILE A 126 -0.62 -6.44 3.91
C ILE A 126 -0.52 -6.24 2.41
N PHE A 127 0.70 -6.11 1.90
CA PHE A 127 0.97 -6.07 0.48
C PHE A 127 1.80 -7.29 0.07
N CYS A 128 1.32 -8.02 -0.94
CA CYS A 128 2.01 -9.19 -1.52
C CYS A 128 2.35 -8.91 -3.00
N ALA A 129 3.62 -9.00 -3.34
CA ALA A 129 4.12 -8.70 -4.67
C ALA A 129 3.75 -9.78 -5.70
N LEU A 130 3.30 -9.37 -6.88
CA LEU A 130 3.10 -10.20 -8.09
C LEU A 130 4.16 -9.91 -9.17
N SER A 131 4.83 -8.77 -9.10
CA SER A 131 6.05 -8.43 -9.84
C SER A 131 7.10 -7.89 -8.85
N PRO A 132 8.33 -7.60 -9.26
CA PRO A 132 9.23 -6.83 -8.41
C PRO A 132 8.58 -5.51 -7.97
N VAL A 133 8.62 -5.22 -6.67
CA VAL A 133 7.99 -4.04 -6.05
C VAL A 133 9.01 -3.31 -5.21
N THR A 134 9.03 -1.99 -5.33
CA THR A 134 9.79 -1.12 -4.42
C THR A 134 8.81 -0.31 -3.57
N LEU A 135 9.07 -0.28 -2.27
CA LEU A 135 8.29 0.51 -1.31
C LEU A 135 9.20 1.11 -0.23
N MET A 136 8.68 2.08 0.51
CA MET A 136 9.29 2.57 1.74
C MET A 136 8.35 2.26 2.89
N ALA A 137 8.89 1.79 4.04
CA ALA A 137 8.08 1.55 5.24
C ALA A 137 8.91 1.67 6.53
N GLY A 138 8.37 2.44 7.48
CA GLY A 138 8.91 2.61 8.81
C GLY A 138 10.21 3.41 8.89
N PHE A 139 10.40 4.07 10.02
CA PHE A 139 11.63 4.81 10.28
C PHE A 139 12.83 3.86 10.44
N LYS A 140 13.98 4.30 9.92
CA LYS A 140 15.27 3.69 10.22
C LYS A 140 15.69 3.99 11.67
N GLU A 141 16.70 3.25 12.17
CA GLU A 141 17.42 3.61 13.39
C GLU A 141 18.02 5.01 13.27
N SER A 142 18.04 5.78 14.37
CA SER A 142 18.52 7.17 14.39
C SER A 142 19.94 7.31 13.87
N GLU A 143 20.82 6.36 14.19
CA GLU A 143 22.21 6.32 13.72
C GLU A 143 22.25 6.20 12.19
N LYS A 144 21.42 5.35 11.59
CA LYS A 144 21.34 5.17 10.13
C LYS A 144 20.78 6.41 9.42
N ILE A 145 19.86 7.11 10.07
CA ILE A 145 19.35 8.40 9.58
C ILE A 145 20.49 9.41 9.57
N LEU A 146 21.21 9.55 10.69
CA LEU A 146 22.34 10.47 10.82
C LEU A 146 23.46 10.16 9.80
N GLU A 147 23.81 8.89 9.61
CA GLU A 147 24.78 8.47 8.59
C GLU A 147 24.35 8.94 7.20
N SER A 148 23.09 8.71 6.81
CA SER A 148 22.57 9.10 5.50
C SER A 148 22.57 10.62 5.29
N PHE A 149 22.14 11.38 6.30
CA PHE A 149 22.13 12.85 6.20
C PHE A 149 23.52 13.47 6.26
N ASN A 150 24.46 12.91 7.04
CA ASN A 150 25.84 13.36 7.03
C ASN A 150 26.48 13.15 5.66
N GLU A 151 26.21 12.04 4.98
CA GLU A 151 26.68 11.82 3.63
C GLU A 151 26.04 12.80 2.64
N LEU A 152 24.74 13.07 2.73
CA LEU A 152 24.10 14.12 1.94
C LEU A 152 24.82 15.47 2.13
N LEU A 153 25.15 15.83 3.37
CA LEU A 153 25.85 17.09 3.68
C LEU A 153 27.29 17.11 3.20
N ASN A 154 27.98 15.96 3.11
CA ASN A 154 29.30 15.87 2.48
C ASN A 154 29.23 16.15 0.97
N VAL A 155 28.14 15.68 0.33
CA VAL A 155 27.87 15.88 -1.10
C VAL A 155 27.33 17.29 -1.37
N LEU A 156 26.45 17.79 -0.51
CA LEU A 156 25.77 19.10 -0.63
C LEU A 156 25.96 19.94 0.66
N PRO A 157 27.17 20.48 0.93
CA PRO A 157 27.43 21.24 2.16
C PRO A 157 26.53 22.47 2.35
N LEU A 158 26.01 23.03 1.26
CA LEU A 158 25.11 24.20 1.28
C LEU A 158 23.76 23.90 1.98
N LEU A 159 23.40 22.63 2.14
CA LEU A 159 22.18 22.24 2.86
C LEU A 159 22.36 22.21 4.39
N TYR A 160 23.58 22.45 4.90
CA TYR A 160 23.87 22.34 6.33
C TYR A 160 22.97 23.25 7.18
N GLU A 161 22.87 24.53 6.85
CA GLU A 161 22.07 25.51 7.60
C GLU A 161 20.56 25.13 7.64
N ILE A 162 20.08 24.48 6.59
CA ILE A 162 18.67 24.05 6.47
C ILE A 162 18.41 22.79 7.30
N LEU A 163 19.33 21.83 7.30
CA LEU A 163 19.11 20.50 7.87
C LEU A 163 19.63 20.34 9.29
N GLU A 164 20.64 21.17 9.69
CA GLU A 164 21.25 21.07 11.02
C GLU A 164 20.24 21.15 12.17
N PRO A 165 19.23 22.06 12.17
CA PRO A 165 18.24 22.12 13.24
C PRO A 165 17.50 20.80 13.43
N ALA A 166 17.13 20.09 12.35
CA ALA A 166 16.49 18.79 12.42
C ALA A 166 17.46 17.69 12.90
N LEU A 167 18.67 17.68 12.37
CA LEU A 167 19.72 16.70 12.75
C LEU A 167 20.19 16.89 14.22
N GLY A 168 20.22 18.13 14.69
CA GLY A 168 20.48 18.44 16.10
C GLY A 168 19.44 17.80 17.02
N MET A 169 18.15 17.83 16.64
CA MET A 169 17.08 17.15 17.37
C MET A 169 17.23 15.62 17.36
N LEU A 170 17.77 15.05 16.31
CA LEU A 170 18.01 13.60 16.26
C LEU A 170 19.20 13.17 17.14
N LYS A 171 20.21 14.03 17.30
CA LYS A 171 21.40 13.77 18.14
C LYS A 171 21.08 13.89 19.63
N THR A 172 20.26 14.85 20.03
CA THR A 172 20.06 15.25 21.44
C THR A 172 18.63 15.05 21.94
N GLY A 173 17.69 14.78 21.06
CA GLY A 173 16.26 14.68 21.33
C GLY A 173 15.65 13.36 20.84
N THR A 174 14.59 13.47 20.07
CA THR A 174 13.79 12.32 19.64
C THR A 174 13.53 12.34 18.14
N LEU A 175 13.22 11.14 17.57
CA LEU A 175 12.81 10.99 16.19
C LEU A 175 11.59 11.86 15.84
N SER A 176 10.66 12.06 16.79
CA SER A 176 9.50 12.92 16.56
C SER A 176 9.90 14.39 16.45
N GLN A 177 10.87 14.86 17.24
CA GLN A 177 11.38 16.24 17.13
C GLN A 177 12.13 16.46 15.82
N PHE A 178 12.96 15.48 15.40
CA PHE A 178 13.61 15.49 14.09
C PHE A 178 12.58 15.62 12.96
N PHE A 179 11.57 14.74 12.94
CA PHE A 179 10.53 14.74 11.91
C PHE A 179 9.76 16.05 11.86
N ARG A 180 9.35 16.57 13.03
CA ARG A 180 8.69 17.88 13.15
C ARG A 180 9.56 19.01 12.59
N MET A 181 10.84 19.05 12.92
CA MET A 181 11.76 20.10 12.44
C MET A 181 11.96 20.01 10.93
N LEU A 182 12.08 18.79 10.37
CA LEU A 182 12.22 18.58 8.94
C LEU A 182 11.01 19.13 8.14
N PHE A 183 9.80 19.00 8.67
CA PHE A 183 8.60 19.52 8.03
C PHE A 183 8.28 20.99 8.38
N ASN A 184 9.01 21.59 9.34
CA ASN A 184 8.91 23.02 9.67
C ASN A 184 9.88 23.90 8.88
N ILE A 185 10.68 23.33 7.99
CA ILE A 185 11.55 24.07 7.06
C ILE A 185 10.67 25.04 6.24
N SER A 186 11.11 26.31 6.14
CA SER A 186 10.34 27.32 5.39
C SER A 186 10.19 26.92 3.92
N ARG A 187 9.14 27.41 3.26
CA ARG A 187 8.89 27.09 1.86
C ARG A 187 10.06 27.43 0.95
N LEU A 188 10.73 28.55 1.20
CA LEU A 188 11.90 28.95 0.41
C LEU A 188 13.04 27.95 0.59
N GLU A 189 13.30 27.51 1.82
CA GLU A 189 14.32 26.50 2.11
C GLU A 189 13.96 25.14 1.50
N GLN A 190 12.66 24.75 1.48
CA GLN A 190 12.20 23.55 0.79
C GLN A 190 12.48 23.62 -0.72
N GLU A 191 12.23 24.76 -1.35
CA GLU A 191 12.52 24.98 -2.78
C GLU A 191 14.02 24.92 -3.06
N TYR A 192 14.87 25.52 -2.19
CA TYR A 192 16.33 25.42 -2.30
C TYR A 192 16.82 23.98 -2.16
N LEU A 193 16.38 23.28 -1.12
CA LEU A 193 16.71 21.87 -0.88
C LEU A 193 16.37 21.00 -2.10
N CYS A 194 15.17 21.14 -2.64
CA CYS A 194 14.74 20.39 -3.81
C CYS A 194 15.56 20.75 -5.07
N SER A 195 15.92 22.02 -5.26
CA SER A 195 16.70 22.45 -6.42
C SER A 195 18.11 21.90 -6.40
N PHE A 196 18.80 21.98 -5.26
CA PHE A 196 20.15 21.42 -5.11
C PHE A 196 20.17 19.91 -5.36
N ILE A 197 19.22 19.16 -4.80
CA ILE A 197 19.14 17.71 -5.01
C ILE A 197 18.83 17.36 -6.47
N ARG A 198 17.99 18.15 -7.15
CA ARG A 198 17.65 17.92 -8.55
C ARG A 198 18.82 18.15 -9.49
N GLU A 199 19.68 19.15 -9.19
CA GLU A 199 20.72 19.66 -10.06
C GLU A 199 22.11 19.07 -9.76
N ILE A 200 22.22 18.21 -8.72
CA ILE A 200 23.49 17.61 -8.37
C ILE A 200 24.06 16.75 -9.51
N ASP A 201 25.36 16.90 -9.75
CA ASP A 201 26.10 16.14 -10.75
C ASP A 201 26.29 14.68 -10.32
N GLU A 202 26.15 13.76 -11.26
CA GLU A 202 26.38 12.33 -11.03
C GLU A 202 27.84 12.03 -10.70
N GLU A 203 28.79 12.74 -11.32
CA GLU A 203 30.21 12.59 -11.01
C GLU A 203 30.53 13.01 -9.56
N GLU A 204 29.84 14.03 -9.03
CA GLU A 204 29.96 14.46 -7.65
C GLU A 204 29.42 13.40 -6.68
N ILE A 205 28.26 12.81 -7.01
CA ILE A 205 27.68 11.71 -6.25
C ILE A 205 28.65 10.52 -6.22
N GLU A 206 29.12 10.06 -7.38
CA GLU A 206 30.03 8.91 -7.49
C GLU A 206 31.33 9.12 -6.71
N ARG A 207 31.85 10.35 -6.70
CA ARG A 207 33.13 10.70 -6.02
C ARG A 207 32.98 10.73 -4.50
N THR A 208 31.84 11.17 -3.96
CA THR A 208 31.68 11.54 -2.55
C THR A 208 30.71 10.66 -1.78
N SER A 209 29.81 9.94 -2.46
CA SER A 209 28.82 9.10 -1.82
C SER A 209 29.29 7.66 -1.69
N HIS A 210 29.24 7.11 -0.47
CA HIS A 210 29.68 5.76 -0.14
C HIS A 210 28.63 4.93 0.61
N ILE A 211 27.66 5.57 1.27
CA ILE A 211 26.61 4.94 2.08
C ILE A 211 25.30 4.93 1.32
N ILE A 212 24.98 6.04 0.64
CA ILE A 212 23.74 6.19 -0.14
C ILE A 212 23.95 5.51 -1.49
N SER A 213 23.15 4.49 -1.77
CA SER A 213 23.24 3.79 -3.05
C SER A 213 22.81 4.66 -4.24
N ALA A 214 23.33 4.37 -5.43
CA ALA A 214 22.90 5.04 -6.67
C ALA A 214 21.38 5.00 -6.86
N ALA A 215 20.73 3.88 -6.53
CA ALA A 215 19.27 3.75 -6.60
C ALA A 215 18.53 4.72 -5.66
N GLN A 216 19.07 4.97 -4.46
CA GLN A 216 18.50 5.96 -3.53
C GLN A 216 18.69 7.39 -4.05
N TRP A 217 19.85 7.71 -4.63
CA TRP A 217 20.09 9.01 -5.26
C TRP A 217 19.13 9.26 -6.43
N GLU A 218 18.96 8.29 -7.32
CA GLU A 218 18.01 8.38 -8.42
C GLU A 218 16.56 8.60 -7.90
N LEU A 219 16.19 7.90 -6.83
CA LEU A 219 14.88 8.04 -6.21
C LEU A 219 14.66 9.46 -5.67
N ILE A 220 15.63 10.00 -4.96
CA ILE A 220 15.58 11.35 -4.37
C ILE A 220 15.53 12.41 -5.48
N LYS A 221 16.37 12.29 -6.51
CA LYS A 221 16.35 13.17 -7.70
C LYS A 221 14.98 13.09 -8.41
N LYS A 222 14.40 11.89 -8.55
CA LYS A 222 13.05 11.70 -9.09
C LYS A 222 12.01 12.42 -8.23
N PHE A 223 12.07 12.30 -6.90
CA PHE A 223 11.15 12.99 -6.01
C PHE A 223 11.30 14.51 -6.11
N ALA A 224 12.53 15.05 -6.14
CA ALA A 224 12.76 16.48 -6.27
C ALA A 224 12.26 17.07 -7.59
N ARG A 225 12.19 16.27 -8.67
CA ARG A 225 11.56 16.68 -9.94
C ARG A 225 10.04 16.69 -9.84
N LEU A 226 9.43 15.72 -9.15
CA LEU A 226 7.97 15.57 -9.03
C LEU A 226 7.36 16.49 -7.97
N TYR A 227 8.11 16.78 -6.90
CA TYR A 227 7.67 17.52 -5.72
C TYR A 227 8.69 18.61 -5.34
N PRO A 228 8.76 19.72 -6.11
CA PRO A 228 9.86 20.68 -6.05
C PRO A 228 9.89 21.59 -4.80
N SER A 229 8.98 21.39 -3.86
CA SER A 229 8.91 22.12 -2.58
C SER A 229 8.39 21.24 -1.44
N ASP A 230 8.75 19.95 -1.45
CA ASP A 230 8.30 18.98 -0.44
C ASP A 230 9.53 18.37 0.27
N PRO A 231 9.74 18.61 1.58
CA PRO A 231 10.88 18.05 2.31
C PRO A 231 10.82 16.51 2.39
N ALA A 232 9.66 15.91 2.14
CA ALA A 232 9.50 14.46 2.09
C ALA A 232 10.28 13.80 0.95
N ILE A 233 10.87 14.55 0.01
CA ILE A 233 11.83 14.02 -0.97
C ILE A 233 13.03 13.33 -0.29
N LEU A 234 13.34 13.72 0.95
CA LEU A 234 14.40 13.12 1.77
C LEU A 234 13.98 11.81 2.45
N SER A 235 12.75 11.33 2.21
CA SER A 235 12.23 10.12 2.86
C SER A 235 13.09 8.86 2.67
N PRO A 236 13.81 8.63 1.56
CA PRO A 236 14.73 7.50 1.45
C PRO A 236 15.90 7.52 2.46
N PHE A 237 16.16 8.66 3.09
CA PHE A 237 17.19 8.76 4.13
C PHE A 237 16.68 8.37 5.51
N TYR A 238 15.40 8.59 5.81
CA TYR A 238 14.82 8.30 7.12
C TYR A 238 13.82 7.13 7.16
N LEU A 239 13.34 6.64 6.00
CA LEU A 239 12.52 5.44 5.90
C LEU A 239 13.31 4.27 5.30
N ASN A 240 12.94 3.04 5.69
CA ASN A 240 13.51 1.84 5.07
C ASN A 240 12.98 1.67 3.65
N CYS A 241 13.89 1.55 2.69
CA CYS A 241 13.56 1.14 1.32
C CYS A 241 13.55 -0.39 1.25
N VAL A 242 12.45 -0.95 0.78
CA VAL A 242 12.21 -2.39 0.72
C VAL A 242 11.92 -2.80 -0.72
N ASN A 243 12.58 -3.86 -1.17
CA ASN A 243 12.30 -4.50 -2.44
C ASN A 243 11.68 -5.86 -2.19
N LEU A 244 10.51 -6.11 -2.78
CA LEU A 244 9.83 -7.40 -2.73
C LEU A 244 9.92 -8.07 -4.08
N MET A 245 10.23 -9.35 -4.06
CA MET A 245 10.12 -10.23 -5.21
C MET A 245 8.72 -10.86 -5.26
N PRO A 246 8.27 -11.39 -6.40
CA PRO A 246 6.98 -12.08 -6.49
C PRO A 246 6.78 -13.10 -5.38
N GLN A 247 5.58 -13.13 -4.80
CA GLN A 247 5.15 -13.91 -3.64
C GLN A 247 5.68 -13.41 -2.28
N GLN A 248 6.63 -12.49 -2.22
CA GLN A 248 7.00 -11.86 -0.96
C GLN A 248 5.96 -10.84 -0.53
N ALA A 249 5.72 -10.74 0.76
CA ALA A 249 4.77 -9.80 1.33
C ALA A 249 5.36 -9.03 2.50
N VAL A 250 4.74 -7.88 2.80
CA VAL A 250 5.05 -7.05 3.97
C VAL A 250 3.75 -6.62 4.65
N TYR A 251 3.71 -6.73 5.97
CA TYR A 251 2.62 -6.22 6.79
C TYR A 251 2.95 -4.82 7.31
N ILE A 252 2.02 -3.89 7.16
CA ILE A 252 2.13 -2.51 7.59
C ILE A 252 1.11 -2.24 8.71
N PRO A 253 1.53 -2.12 9.97
CA PRO A 253 0.64 -1.79 11.07
C PRO A 253 0.26 -0.31 11.08
N ALA A 254 -0.77 0.03 11.86
CA ALA A 254 -1.16 1.41 12.11
C ALA A 254 0.01 2.23 12.67
N GLY A 255 0.09 3.52 12.30
CA GLY A 255 1.11 4.46 12.76
C GLY A 255 2.47 4.34 12.06
N VAL A 256 2.63 3.45 11.10
CA VAL A 256 3.86 3.28 10.31
C VAL A 256 3.76 4.07 9.01
N LEU A 257 4.71 4.99 8.79
CA LEU A 257 4.86 5.70 7.51
C LEU A 257 5.26 4.72 6.42
N HIS A 258 4.56 4.78 5.28
CA HIS A 258 4.89 3.95 4.13
C HIS A 258 4.48 4.60 2.81
N ALA A 259 5.06 4.13 1.72
CA ALA A 259 4.69 4.51 0.36
C ALA A 259 5.07 3.40 -0.62
N TYR A 260 4.16 3.02 -1.52
CA TYR A 260 4.48 2.16 -2.66
C TYR A 260 5.05 3.01 -3.79
N LEU A 261 6.22 2.64 -4.32
CA LEU A 261 6.98 3.45 -5.28
C LEU A 261 6.90 2.93 -6.71
N SER A 262 6.80 1.61 -6.86
CA SER A 262 6.66 0.96 -8.18
C SER A 262 6.28 -0.51 -8.02
N GLY A 263 5.68 -1.09 -9.07
CA GLY A 263 5.42 -2.51 -9.17
C GLY A 263 3.94 -2.88 -9.11
N PHE A 264 3.67 -4.18 -9.03
CA PHE A 264 2.33 -4.75 -9.10
C PHE A 264 2.14 -5.82 -8.03
N GLY A 265 1.01 -5.79 -7.34
CA GLY A 265 0.73 -6.75 -6.28
C GLY A 265 -0.71 -6.75 -5.80
N LEU A 266 -0.89 -7.48 -4.73
CA LEU A 266 -2.14 -7.63 -3.99
C LEU A 266 -2.04 -6.86 -2.69
N GLU A 267 -3.06 -6.06 -2.39
CA GLU A 267 -3.21 -5.40 -1.10
C GLU A 267 -4.46 -5.92 -0.41
N VAL A 268 -4.31 -6.36 0.84
CA VAL A 268 -5.45 -6.63 1.72
C VAL A 268 -5.35 -5.69 2.91
N MET A 269 -6.42 -4.99 3.19
CA MET A 269 -6.47 -4.01 4.26
C MET A 269 -7.77 -4.12 5.05
N ALA A 270 -7.79 -3.68 6.30
CA ALA A 270 -9.05 -3.47 7.00
C ALA A 270 -9.90 -2.47 6.21
N ASN A 271 -11.22 -2.64 6.28
CA ASN A 271 -12.16 -1.83 5.47
C ASN A 271 -12.28 -0.40 6.03
N SER A 272 -11.30 0.44 5.70
CA SER A 272 -11.20 1.85 6.09
C SER A 272 -10.61 2.70 4.95
N ASP A 273 -11.06 3.95 4.85
CA ASP A 273 -10.55 4.94 3.90
C ASP A 273 -9.68 6.04 4.59
N ASN A 274 -9.30 5.83 5.85
CA ASN A 274 -8.50 6.76 6.63
C ASN A 274 -7.05 6.84 6.13
N VAL A 275 -6.61 8.04 5.74
CA VAL A 275 -5.27 8.30 5.22
C VAL A 275 -4.75 9.64 5.72
N LEU A 276 -3.68 9.61 6.52
CA LEU A 276 -2.90 10.79 6.87
C LEU A 276 -1.64 10.83 6.01
N ARG A 277 -1.50 11.91 5.24
CA ARG A 277 -0.38 12.05 4.28
C ARG A 277 0.84 12.65 4.96
N GLY A 278 1.99 12.10 4.62
CA GLY A 278 3.30 12.50 5.12
C GLY A 278 4.23 13.07 4.04
N GLY A 279 3.68 13.53 2.91
CA GLY A 279 4.42 14.13 1.80
C GLY A 279 4.38 13.33 0.50
N LEU A 280 5.19 13.74 -0.48
CA LEU A 280 5.19 13.29 -1.87
C LEU A 280 3.81 13.41 -2.51
N THR A 281 3.15 14.55 -2.28
CA THR A 281 1.78 14.76 -2.74
C THR A 281 1.46 16.25 -2.92
N PRO A 282 0.66 16.63 -3.95
CA PRO A 282 0.11 17.98 -4.02
C PRO A 282 -1.13 18.17 -3.12
N LYS A 283 -1.63 17.10 -2.48
CA LYS A 283 -2.79 17.17 -1.60
C LYS A 283 -2.40 17.74 -0.24
N HIS A 284 -3.42 18.15 0.54
CA HIS A 284 -3.24 18.63 1.91
C HIS A 284 -2.50 17.61 2.78
N VAL A 285 -1.52 18.11 3.53
CA VAL A 285 -0.76 17.35 4.53
C VAL A 285 -0.99 18.03 5.89
N ASP A 286 -1.62 17.32 6.81
CA ASP A 286 -1.84 17.76 8.18
C ASP A 286 -0.73 17.20 9.07
N ILE A 287 0.38 17.95 9.18
CA ILE A 287 1.53 17.54 9.99
C ILE A 287 1.16 17.40 11.46
N GLY A 288 0.26 18.26 11.97
CA GLY A 288 -0.18 18.20 13.36
C GLY A 288 -0.86 16.88 13.68
N GLU A 289 -1.83 16.48 12.87
CA GLU A 289 -2.55 15.23 13.07
C GLU A 289 -1.69 14.01 12.70
N LEU A 290 -0.85 14.11 11.68
CA LEU A 290 0.11 13.06 11.35
C LEU A 290 1.05 12.75 12.54
N MET A 291 1.56 13.78 13.22
CA MET A 291 2.39 13.63 14.42
C MET A 291 1.67 12.89 15.56
N ASN A 292 0.36 13.01 15.65
CA ASN A 292 -0.46 12.32 16.67
C ASN A 292 -0.65 10.82 16.32
N VAL A 293 -0.64 10.48 15.04
CA VAL A 293 -0.89 9.11 14.56
C VAL A 293 0.40 8.28 14.50
N LEU A 294 1.54 8.92 14.20
CA LEU A 294 2.80 8.21 13.96
C LEU A 294 3.38 7.55 15.21
N GLN A 295 3.94 6.37 15.01
CA GLN A 295 4.84 5.72 15.94
C GLN A 295 6.28 6.15 15.64
N PHE A 296 6.85 6.99 16.51
CA PHE A 296 8.23 7.50 16.37
C PHE A 296 9.24 6.52 16.96
N VAL A 297 9.22 5.30 16.46
CA VAL A 297 10.17 4.24 16.78
C VAL A 297 10.70 3.63 15.49
N PRO A 298 11.93 3.13 15.47
CA PRO A 298 12.42 2.36 14.34
C PRO A 298 11.51 1.18 14.06
N PHE A 299 11.23 0.93 12.78
CA PHE A 299 10.43 -0.19 12.34
C PHE A 299 11.09 -0.83 11.13
N ILE A 300 11.62 -2.03 11.29
CA ILE A 300 12.19 -2.82 10.20
C ILE A 300 11.09 -3.72 9.62
N PRO A 301 10.66 -3.48 8.37
CA PRO A 301 9.64 -4.31 7.74
C PRO A 301 10.11 -5.77 7.62
N GLU A 302 9.33 -6.69 8.17
CA GLU A 302 9.56 -8.13 8.00
C GLU A 302 9.04 -8.58 6.63
N ILE A 303 9.91 -9.20 5.84
CA ILE A 303 9.54 -9.77 4.54
C ILE A 303 9.06 -11.20 4.77
N ILE A 304 7.76 -11.42 4.55
CA ILE A 304 7.14 -12.73 4.65
C ILE A 304 7.33 -13.45 3.32
N THR A 305 8.03 -14.58 3.33
CA THR A 305 8.34 -15.36 2.12
C THR A 305 7.79 -16.78 2.26
N PRO A 306 6.95 -17.27 1.34
CA PRO A 306 6.56 -18.67 1.31
C PRO A 306 7.77 -19.57 1.13
N PRO A 307 7.77 -20.80 1.70
CA PRO A 307 8.78 -21.79 1.37
C PRO A 307 8.77 -22.14 -0.13
N ASP A 308 9.95 -22.44 -0.68
CA ASP A 308 10.08 -22.84 -2.07
C ASP A 308 9.19 -24.04 -2.40
N GLY A 309 8.42 -23.96 -3.49
CA GLY A 309 7.53 -25.01 -3.93
C GLY A 309 6.28 -25.23 -3.07
N ALA A 310 5.98 -24.33 -2.14
CA ALA A 310 4.77 -24.44 -1.35
C ALA A 310 3.51 -24.40 -2.23
N SER A 311 2.65 -25.42 -2.10
CA SER A 311 1.34 -25.44 -2.78
C SER A 311 0.26 -24.68 -2.02
N SER A 312 0.48 -24.38 -0.75
CA SER A 312 -0.34 -23.47 0.06
C SER A 312 0.50 -22.77 1.11
N PHE A 313 0.18 -21.52 1.39
CA PHE A 313 0.85 -20.71 2.40
C PHE A 313 -0.11 -19.65 2.96
N CYS A 314 -0.07 -19.46 4.29
CA CYS A 314 -0.80 -18.38 4.95
C CYS A 314 0.17 -17.25 5.31
N TYR A 315 -0.06 -16.08 4.79
CA TYR A 315 0.65 -14.86 5.21
C TYR A 315 0.05 -14.38 6.52
N ASN A 316 0.56 -14.90 7.62
CA ASN A 316 0.08 -14.57 8.95
C ASN A 316 0.33 -13.08 9.27
N THR A 317 -0.68 -12.44 9.82
CA THR A 317 -0.60 -11.06 10.32
C THR A 317 -1.24 -11.00 11.70
N PRO A 318 -0.88 -10.05 12.57
CA PRO A 318 -1.56 -9.84 13.84
C PRO A 318 -2.95 -9.21 13.69
N CYS A 319 -3.40 -8.99 12.47
CA CYS A 319 -4.67 -8.36 12.12
C CYS A 319 -5.81 -9.38 12.21
N ARG A 320 -6.92 -9.00 12.85
CA ARG A 320 -8.13 -9.83 12.94
C ARG A 320 -9.07 -9.63 11.76
N GLU A 321 -8.90 -8.57 11.01
CA GLU A 321 -9.78 -8.21 9.89
C GLU A 321 -9.54 -9.10 8.68
N PHE A 322 -8.28 -9.59 8.50
CA PHE A 322 -7.95 -10.39 7.33
C PHE A 322 -6.80 -11.37 7.54
N LEU A 323 -6.80 -12.41 6.73
CA LEU A 323 -5.68 -13.29 6.41
C LEU A 323 -5.56 -13.38 4.89
N LEU A 324 -4.35 -13.54 4.39
CA LEU A 324 -4.07 -13.79 2.97
C LEU A 324 -3.47 -15.18 2.80
N PHE A 325 -4.03 -15.96 1.87
CA PHE A 325 -3.56 -17.30 1.53
C PHE A 325 -3.10 -17.34 0.08
N TYR A 326 -1.98 -18.02 -0.16
CA TYR A 326 -1.59 -18.53 -1.47
C TYR A 326 -2.01 -19.99 -1.58
N VAL A 327 -2.56 -20.39 -2.73
CA VAL A 327 -3.06 -21.75 -2.97
C VAL A 327 -2.78 -22.11 -4.43
N SER A 328 -2.17 -23.28 -4.70
CA SER A 328 -1.87 -23.75 -6.05
C SER A 328 -2.04 -25.26 -6.18
N GLY A 329 -2.34 -25.69 -7.41
CA GLY A 329 -2.53 -27.12 -7.75
C GLY A 329 -3.84 -27.71 -7.16
N THR A 330 -4.12 -28.95 -7.51
CA THR A 330 -5.32 -29.64 -7.06
C THR A 330 -5.28 -29.90 -5.57
N GLN A 331 -6.17 -29.23 -4.82
CA GLN A 331 -6.28 -29.38 -3.37
C GLN A 331 -7.63 -28.92 -2.83
N THR A 332 -7.83 -29.17 -1.56
CA THR A 332 -9.01 -28.71 -0.83
C THR A 332 -8.68 -27.49 0.02
N PHE A 333 -9.31 -26.36 -0.30
CA PHE A 333 -9.24 -25.15 0.52
C PHE A 333 -10.30 -25.22 1.62
N LYS A 334 -9.85 -25.16 2.85
CA LYS A 334 -10.71 -25.19 4.03
C LYS A 334 -10.45 -23.94 4.86
N LYS A 335 -11.45 -23.08 4.94
CA LYS A 335 -11.42 -21.89 5.81
C LYS A 335 -12.81 -21.64 6.38
N GLU A 336 -12.87 -21.25 7.64
CA GLU A 336 -14.10 -20.75 8.25
C GLU A 336 -14.38 -19.31 7.79
N GLY A 337 -15.63 -19.02 7.47
CA GLY A 337 -16.03 -17.70 7.00
C GLY A 337 -15.99 -17.51 5.48
N PRO A 338 -16.33 -16.29 5.02
CA PRO A 338 -16.31 -15.95 3.59
C PRO A 338 -14.87 -15.74 3.09
N ALA A 339 -14.67 -15.94 1.76
CA ALA A 339 -13.38 -15.64 1.14
C ALA A 339 -13.56 -14.94 -0.21
N ILE A 340 -12.66 -14.03 -0.53
CA ILE A 340 -12.50 -13.47 -1.88
C ILE A 340 -11.24 -14.04 -2.47
N CYS A 341 -11.36 -14.68 -3.64
CA CYS A 341 -10.28 -15.32 -4.36
C CYS A 341 -10.00 -14.62 -5.69
N ILE A 342 -8.73 -14.60 -6.09
CA ILE A 342 -8.30 -14.18 -7.43
C ILE A 342 -7.31 -15.21 -8.00
N VAL A 343 -7.56 -15.66 -9.24
CA VAL A 343 -6.65 -16.56 -9.94
C VAL A 343 -5.54 -15.74 -10.60
N ILE A 344 -4.29 -16.02 -10.23
CA ILE A 344 -3.13 -15.30 -10.76
C ILE A 344 -2.45 -16.03 -11.90
N GLU A 345 -2.66 -17.34 -12.01
CA GLU A 345 -2.08 -18.18 -13.06
C GLU A 345 -2.97 -19.39 -13.36
N GLY A 346 -2.99 -19.81 -14.64
CA GLY A 346 -3.60 -21.03 -15.08
C GLY A 346 -5.13 -21.05 -15.09
N GLU A 347 -5.69 -22.24 -14.88
CA GLU A 347 -7.13 -22.51 -14.88
C GLU A 347 -7.52 -23.36 -13.67
N LEU A 348 -8.51 -22.91 -12.94
CA LEU A 348 -9.10 -23.51 -11.76
C LEU A 348 -10.50 -24.04 -12.09
N LYS A 349 -10.80 -25.27 -11.69
CA LYS A 349 -12.13 -25.84 -11.70
C LYS A 349 -12.61 -26.11 -10.26
N THR A 350 -13.84 -25.73 -9.98
CA THR A 350 -14.52 -26.04 -8.72
C THR A 350 -16.00 -26.34 -8.99
N GLY A 351 -16.43 -27.58 -8.77
CA GLY A 351 -17.74 -28.06 -9.22
C GLY A 351 -17.92 -27.90 -10.72
N SER A 352 -18.96 -27.19 -11.16
CA SER A 352 -19.19 -26.86 -12.57
C SER A 352 -18.57 -25.53 -13.03
N LEU A 353 -17.95 -24.77 -12.12
CA LEU A 353 -17.38 -23.46 -12.42
C LEU A 353 -15.91 -23.59 -12.85
N ILE A 354 -15.54 -22.79 -13.84
CA ILE A 354 -14.16 -22.66 -14.32
C ILE A 354 -13.73 -21.21 -14.21
N PHE A 355 -12.56 -20.98 -13.58
CA PHE A 355 -11.95 -19.67 -13.42
C PHE A 355 -10.56 -19.68 -14.05
N LYS A 356 -10.21 -18.60 -14.73
CA LYS A 356 -8.91 -18.43 -15.40
C LYS A 356 -8.15 -17.27 -14.77
N LYS A 357 -6.88 -17.15 -15.10
CA LYS A 357 -6.06 -15.99 -14.73
C LYS A 357 -6.85 -14.69 -14.88
N GLY A 358 -6.86 -13.86 -13.85
CA GLY A 358 -7.60 -12.60 -13.78
C GLY A 358 -9.04 -12.72 -13.29
N ASP A 359 -9.61 -13.94 -13.25
CA ASP A 359 -10.93 -14.13 -12.66
C ASP A 359 -10.88 -14.06 -11.14
N SER A 360 -11.88 -13.42 -10.56
CA SER A 360 -12.10 -13.39 -9.12
C SER A 360 -13.46 -13.93 -8.75
N PHE A 361 -13.55 -14.51 -7.57
CA PHE A 361 -14.80 -15.10 -7.06
C PHE A 361 -14.91 -14.99 -5.55
N PHE A 362 -16.14 -15.04 -5.09
CA PHE A 362 -16.49 -15.02 -3.69
C PHE A 362 -16.98 -16.41 -3.26
N ILE A 363 -16.45 -16.89 -2.13
CA ILE A 363 -16.92 -18.08 -1.44
C ILE A 363 -17.75 -17.60 -0.25
N ALA A 364 -19.05 -17.88 -0.27
CA ALA A 364 -19.94 -17.50 0.82
C ALA A 364 -19.68 -18.33 2.09
N LYS A 365 -20.00 -17.75 3.24
CA LYS A 365 -19.87 -18.41 4.55
C LYS A 365 -20.66 -19.72 4.57
N GLY A 366 -19.99 -20.82 4.86
CA GLY A 366 -20.64 -22.13 4.90
C GLY A 366 -19.81 -23.26 5.53
N GLY A 367 -18.59 -23.00 5.99
CA GLY A 367 -17.75 -24.01 6.69
C GLY A 367 -17.40 -25.25 5.85
N ALA A 368 -17.85 -25.31 4.58
CA ALA A 368 -17.57 -26.41 3.70
C ALA A 368 -16.21 -26.25 3.03
N ALA A 369 -15.42 -27.31 3.06
CA ALA A 369 -14.22 -27.41 2.27
C ALA A 369 -14.55 -27.26 0.78
N VAL A 370 -13.77 -26.44 0.05
CA VAL A 370 -13.91 -26.22 -1.40
C VAL A 370 -12.80 -26.96 -2.10
N SER A 371 -13.16 -27.90 -2.97
CA SER A 371 -12.18 -28.60 -3.82
C SER A 371 -11.85 -27.75 -5.04
N PHE A 372 -10.57 -27.51 -5.22
CA PHE A 372 -10.00 -26.86 -6.37
C PHE A 372 -9.22 -27.87 -7.20
N GLU A 373 -9.48 -27.94 -8.48
CA GLU A 373 -8.86 -28.86 -9.43
C GLU A 373 -8.20 -28.07 -10.57
N GLY A 374 -7.09 -28.55 -11.09
CA GLY A 374 -6.41 -27.98 -12.25
C GLY A 374 -4.97 -27.54 -11.99
N ASN A 375 -4.41 -26.89 -12.98
CA ASN A 375 -3.10 -26.25 -12.90
C ASN A 375 -3.31 -24.74 -12.76
N TYR A 376 -3.22 -24.26 -11.54
CA TYR A 376 -3.52 -22.88 -11.20
C TYR A 376 -2.69 -22.40 -10.00
N ALA A 377 -2.61 -21.08 -9.84
CA ALA A 377 -2.27 -20.41 -8.61
C ALA A 377 -3.30 -19.30 -8.32
N LEU A 378 -3.70 -19.15 -7.07
CA LEU A 378 -4.63 -18.13 -6.61
C LEU A 378 -4.18 -17.53 -5.27
N TYR A 379 -4.72 -16.33 -4.98
CA TYR A 379 -4.73 -15.79 -3.64
C TYR A 379 -6.15 -15.70 -3.12
N ALA A 380 -6.32 -15.96 -1.81
CA ALA A 380 -7.58 -15.86 -1.11
C ALA A 380 -7.44 -14.96 0.12
N ALA A 381 -8.28 -13.92 0.20
CA ALA A 381 -8.42 -13.08 1.39
C ALA A 381 -9.65 -13.52 2.18
N CYS A 382 -9.48 -13.75 3.48
CA CYS A 382 -10.51 -14.20 4.42
C CYS A 382 -10.47 -13.32 5.68
N PRO A 383 -11.54 -13.25 6.50
CA PRO A 383 -11.45 -12.71 7.85
C PRO A 383 -10.39 -13.45 8.67
N GLY A 384 -9.68 -12.75 9.54
CA GLY A 384 -8.81 -13.31 10.55
C GLY A 384 -9.61 -14.03 11.65
N GLU A 385 -8.92 -14.67 12.59
CA GLU A 385 -9.52 -15.37 13.74
C GLU A 385 -9.75 -14.43 14.93
#